data_41a9e3653ed859377a8dd586f00b3797
#
_entry.id   41a9e3653ed859377a8dd586f00b3797
#
_cell.length_a   1.000
_cell.length_b   1.000
_cell.length_c   1.000
_cell.angle_alpha   90.00
_cell.angle_beta   90.00
_cell.angle_gamma   90.00
#
_symmetry.space_group_name_H-M   'P 1'
#
loop_
_entity.id
_entity.type
_entity.pdbx_description
1 polymer ?
#
loop_
_entity_poly.entity_id
_entity_poly.type
_entity_poly.pdbx_seq_one_letter_code
_entity_poly.pdbx_strand_id
1 'polypeptide(L)'
;QQEQSLIIRRSPKTNLIVQGVAGSGKTTVAMHRISYILYNYEEDFRPEDFYIIGSNRILLNYITSVLPELDVYGIRQMTMEQLFIRLLYEDWDEEKYMVHTIDRADEKNSIKGGSGWFFDLENFCRTYEAEQIPREPLRLEKTGTLLLNAEYIDNYCREQSTLSMEGKMC
;
A
#
# COMPACT_ATOMS: atom_id res chain seq x y z
N GLN A 1 31.04 -8.64 6.46
CA GLN A 1 30.64 -8.18 7.81
C GLN A 1 30.57 -6.65 7.92
N GLN A 2 31.55 -5.90 7.38
CA GLN A 2 31.53 -4.42 7.46
C GLN A 2 30.36 -3.80 6.70
N GLU A 3 30.07 -4.26 5.49
CA GLU A 3 28.94 -3.77 4.69
C GLU A 3 27.59 -4.04 5.36
N GLN A 4 27.41 -5.23 5.92
CA GLN A 4 26.20 -5.58 6.66
C GLN A 4 25.99 -4.66 7.87
N SER A 5 27.05 -4.35 8.62
CA SER A 5 26.99 -3.42 9.75
C SER A 5 26.61 -2.00 9.34
N LEU A 6 27.09 -1.53 8.19
CA LEU A 6 26.70 -0.22 7.62
C LEU A 6 25.21 -0.18 7.25
N ILE A 7 24.69 -1.24 6.64
CA ILE A 7 23.28 -1.37 6.29
C ILE A 7 22.40 -1.33 7.55
N ILE A 8 22.77 -2.12 8.57
CA ILE A 8 22.01 -2.20 9.83
C ILE A 8 21.91 -0.84 10.51
N ARG A 9 23.01 -0.08 10.56
CA ARG A 9 23.13 1.18 11.30
C ARG A 9 22.70 2.43 10.51
N ARG A 10 22.34 2.30 9.24
CA ARG A 10 21.93 3.44 8.43
C ARG A 10 20.65 4.07 8.98
N SER A 11 20.54 5.40 8.90
CA SER A 11 19.37 6.15 9.39
C SER A 11 18.03 5.50 8.98
N PRO A 12 17.06 5.36 9.89
CA PRO A 12 15.73 4.83 9.57
C PRO A 12 14.94 5.73 8.60
N LYS A 13 15.28 7.02 8.54
CA LYS A 13 14.63 8.01 7.63
C LYS A 13 15.09 7.87 6.18
N THR A 14 15.94 6.90 5.85
CA THR A 14 16.47 6.72 4.49
C THR A 14 15.94 5.42 3.90
N ASN A 15 15.35 5.49 2.70
CA ASN A 15 14.99 4.30 1.94
C ASN A 15 16.25 3.53 1.56
N LEU A 16 16.18 2.20 1.64
CA LEU A 16 17.30 1.33 1.42
C LEU A 16 16.90 0.13 0.56
N ILE A 17 17.62 -0.08 -0.52
CA ILE A 17 17.52 -1.29 -1.36
C ILE A 17 18.76 -2.14 -1.13
N VAL A 18 18.58 -3.38 -0.69
CA VAL A 18 19.67 -4.33 -0.44
C VAL A 18 19.66 -5.41 -1.51
N GLN A 19 20.69 -5.44 -2.33
CA GLN A 19 20.91 -6.47 -3.36
C GLN A 19 21.99 -7.45 -2.91
N GLY A 20 21.91 -8.67 -3.42
CA GLY A 20 22.90 -9.72 -3.15
C GLY A 20 22.40 -11.08 -3.64
N VAL A 21 23.31 -12.02 -3.80
CA VAL A 21 23.01 -13.40 -4.24
C VAL A 21 22.14 -14.14 -3.19
N ALA A 22 21.51 -15.23 -3.60
CA ALA A 22 20.80 -16.10 -2.66
C ALA A 22 21.76 -16.57 -1.55
N GLY A 23 21.29 -16.60 -0.30
CA GLY A 23 22.12 -16.99 0.86
C GLY A 23 23.08 -15.91 1.39
N SER A 24 23.15 -14.71 0.81
CA SER A 24 24.01 -13.62 1.30
C SER A 24 23.59 -12.99 2.64
N GLY A 25 22.52 -13.49 3.26
CA GLY A 25 22.02 -12.99 4.54
C GLY A 25 21.18 -11.72 4.49
N LYS A 26 20.61 -11.35 3.33
CA LYS A 26 19.77 -10.14 3.18
C LYS A 26 18.63 -10.08 4.19
N THR A 27 17.91 -11.18 4.36
CA THR A 27 16.79 -11.27 5.32
C THR A 27 17.30 -11.13 6.76
N THR A 28 18.41 -11.77 7.09
CA THR A 28 19.04 -11.66 8.40
C THR A 28 19.47 -10.22 8.71
N VAL A 29 20.09 -9.54 7.74
CA VAL A 29 20.46 -8.12 7.86
C VAL A 29 19.24 -7.23 8.07
N ALA A 30 18.14 -7.51 7.36
CA ALA A 30 16.87 -6.76 7.54
C ALA A 30 16.32 -6.94 8.96
N MET A 31 16.30 -8.16 9.50
CA MET A 31 15.84 -8.43 10.87
C MET A 31 16.72 -7.75 11.93
N HIS A 32 18.04 -7.84 11.80
CA HIS A 32 18.97 -7.13 12.69
C HIS A 32 18.80 -5.60 12.58
N ARG A 33 18.49 -5.08 11.40
CA ARG A 33 18.19 -3.66 11.23
C ARG A 33 16.94 -3.23 11.98
N ILE A 34 15.88 -4.03 11.93
CA ILE A 34 14.65 -3.77 12.68
C ILE A 34 14.96 -3.72 14.19
N SER A 35 15.65 -4.74 14.72
CA SER A 35 16.06 -4.77 16.13
C SER A 35 16.93 -3.56 16.49
N TYR A 36 17.90 -3.20 15.64
CA TYR A 36 18.74 -2.02 15.84
C TYR A 36 17.90 -0.72 15.88
N ILE A 37 16.93 -0.55 15.01
CA ILE A 37 16.09 0.66 14.99
C ILE A 37 15.23 0.71 16.25
N LEU A 38 14.56 -0.37 16.61
CA LEU A 38 13.72 -0.44 17.80
C LEU A 38 14.48 -0.17 19.09
N TYR A 39 15.76 -0.62 19.17
CA TYR A 39 16.60 -0.39 20.33
C TYR A 39 17.15 1.04 20.40
N ASN A 40 17.65 1.60 19.27
CA ASN A 40 18.32 2.90 19.28
C ASN A 40 17.41 4.11 19.04
N TYR A 41 16.18 3.87 18.62
CA TYR A 41 15.18 4.91 18.30
C TYR A 41 13.83 4.58 18.97
N GLU A 42 13.85 4.06 20.19
CA GLU A 42 12.67 3.62 20.94
C GLU A 42 11.67 4.75 21.24
N GLU A 43 12.14 6.01 21.23
CA GLU A 43 11.28 7.18 21.38
C GLU A 43 10.49 7.50 20.08
N ASP A 44 11.05 7.16 18.92
CA ASP A 44 10.51 7.50 17.61
C ASP A 44 9.72 6.34 16.96
N PHE A 45 10.07 5.08 17.28
CA PHE A 45 9.53 3.89 16.62
C PHE A 45 9.09 2.82 17.62
N ARG A 46 7.91 2.26 17.34
CA ARG A 46 7.36 1.11 18.08
C ARG A 46 7.25 -0.11 17.17
N PRO A 47 7.20 -1.35 17.69
CA PRO A 47 7.03 -2.54 16.86
C PRO A 47 5.83 -2.49 15.93
N GLU A 48 4.73 -1.85 16.37
CA GLU A 48 3.49 -1.71 15.60
C GLU A 48 3.63 -0.82 14.34
N ASP A 49 4.69 0.00 14.29
CA ASP A 49 4.97 0.88 13.14
C ASP A 49 5.67 0.13 12.01
N PHE A 50 6.11 -1.12 12.28
CA PHE A 50 6.82 -1.94 11.30
C PHE A 50 5.89 -2.96 10.63
N TYR A 51 6.09 -3.09 9.33
CA TYR A 51 5.44 -4.10 8.51
C TYR A 51 6.48 -4.93 7.78
N ILE A 52 6.41 -6.24 7.91
CA ILE A 52 7.20 -7.18 7.11
C ILE A 52 6.29 -7.75 6.04
N ILE A 53 6.58 -7.44 4.79
CA ILE A 53 5.82 -7.93 3.64
C ILE A 53 6.66 -8.97 2.93
N GLY A 54 6.19 -10.21 2.95
CA GLY A 54 6.86 -11.34 2.31
C GLY A 54 6.15 -11.79 1.04
N SER A 55 6.89 -12.44 0.15
CA SER A 55 6.35 -13.03 -1.07
C SER A 55 5.47 -14.25 -0.79
N ASN A 56 5.66 -14.93 0.34
CA ASN A 56 4.89 -16.11 0.72
C ASN A 56 4.92 -16.34 2.24
N ARG A 57 4.01 -17.18 2.72
CA ARG A 57 3.87 -17.52 4.14
C ARG A 57 5.08 -18.27 4.72
N ILE A 58 5.80 -19.05 3.93
CA ILE A 58 6.96 -19.82 4.39
C ILE A 58 8.06 -18.86 4.85
N LEU A 59 8.34 -17.84 4.05
CA LEU A 59 9.29 -16.78 4.41
C LEU A 59 8.86 -16.04 5.67
N LEU A 60 7.59 -15.68 5.78
CA LEU A 60 7.06 -14.99 6.96
C LEU A 60 7.18 -15.85 8.21
N ASN A 61 6.84 -17.14 8.15
CA ASN A 61 6.99 -18.06 9.27
C ASN A 61 8.45 -18.17 9.74
N TYR A 62 9.40 -18.23 8.81
CA TYR A 62 10.83 -18.20 9.15
C TYR A 62 11.19 -16.89 9.89
N ILE A 63 10.76 -15.76 9.38
CA ILE A 63 11.02 -14.46 10.02
C ILE A 63 10.40 -14.41 11.42
N THR A 64 9.17 -14.90 11.58
CA THR A 64 8.47 -14.97 12.87
C THR A 64 9.25 -15.81 13.91
N SER A 65 9.93 -16.87 13.47
CA SER A 65 10.70 -17.70 14.38
C SER A 65 12.03 -17.05 14.83
N VAL A 66 12.58 -16.15 14.04
CA VAL A 66 13.89 -15.51 14.32
C VAL A 66 13.75 -14.18 15.07
N LEU A 67 12.69 -13.41 14.83
CA LEU A 67 12.51 -12.10 15.48
C LEU A 67 12.56 -12.15 17.02
N PRO A 68 11.95 -13.14 17.71
CA PRO A 68 12.03 -13.24 19.16
C PRO A 68 13.47 -13.46 19.68
N GLU A 69 14.35 -14.10 18.90
CA GLU A 69 15.77 -14.26 19.25
C GLU A 69 16.53 -12.93 19.25
N LEU A 70 15.95 -11.90 18.61
CA LEU A 70 16.46 -10.54 18.55
C LEU A 70 15.69 -9.57 19.47
N ASP A 71 14.92 -10.09 20.42
CA ASP A 71 14.05 -9.33 21.33
C ASP A 71 13.03 -8.45 20.62
N VAL A 72 12.56 -8.87 19.43
CA VAL A 72 11.60 -8.15 18.61
C VAL A 72 10.24 -8.86 18.60
N TYR A 73 9.24 -8.20 19.15
CA TYR A 73 7.88 -8.69 19.27
C TYR A 73 6.88 -7.67 18.70
N GLY A 74 5.69 -8.12 18.31
CA GLY A 74 4.58 -7.24 17.92
C GLY A 74 4.65 -6.66 16.51
N ILE A 75 5.65 -7.03 15.70
CA ILE A 75 5.74 -6.59 14.30
C ILE A 75 4.66 -7.26 13.46
N ARG A 76 3.99 -6.47 12.64
CA ARG A 76 2.97 -6.95 11.71
C ARG A 76 3.61 -7.62 10.50
N GLN A 77 3.13 -8.80 10.18
CA GLN A 77 3.63 -9.59 9.06
C GLN A 77 2.47 -9.97 8.15
N MET A 78 2.66 -9.78 6.86
CA MET A 78 1.65 -10.09 5.86
C MET A 78 2.26 -10.41 4.50
N THR A 79 1.54 -11.13 3.68
CA THR A 79 1.87 -11.29 2.28
C THR A 79 1.48 -10.03 1.50
N MET A 80 2.01 -9.88 0.28
CA MET A 80 1.62 -8.79 -0.60
C MET A 80 0.11 -8.80 -0.89
N GLU A 81 -0.46 -9.97 -1.05
CA GLU A 81 -1.90 -10.18 -1.23
C GLU A 81 -2.70 -9.63 -0.04
N GLN A 82 -2.32 -10.01 1.19
CA GLN A 82 -2.96 -9.50 2.41
C GLN A 82 -2.81 -7.98 2.56
N LEU A 83 -1.67 -7.41 2.14
CA LEU A 83 -1.49 -5.97 2.11
C LEU A 83 -2.48 -5.30 1.15
N PHE A 84 -2.62 -5.81 -0.07
CA PHE A 84 -3.57 -5.25 -1.04
C PHE A 84 -5.02 -5.37 -0.57
N ILE A 85 -5.41 -6.52 -0.01
CA ILE A 85 -6.74 -6.69 0.58
C ILE A 85 -6.98 -5.60 1.63
N ARG A 86 -6.03 -5.41 2.54
CA ARG A 86 -6.14 -4.43 3.62
C ARG A 86 -6.23 -2.98 3.13
N LEU A 87 -5.51 -2.64 2.05
CA LEU A 87 -5.49 -1.28 1.50
C LEU A 87 -6.71 -0.95 0.63
N LEU A 88 -7.26 -1.96 -0.05
CA LEU A 88 -8.31 -1.75 -1.05
C LEU A 88 -9.71 -2.06 -0.54
N TYR A 89 -9.83 -2.84 0.53
CA TYR A 89 -11.11 -3.32 1.02
C TYR A 89 -11.17 -3.23 2.54
N GLU A 90 -11.89 -2.22 3.05
CA GLU A 90 -12.12 -2.07 4.50
C GLU A 90 -13.00 -3.21 5.04
N ASP A 91 -13.97 -3.67 4.24
CA ASP A 91 -14.97 -4.69 4.61
C ASP A 91 -14.71 -6.02 3.89
N TRP A 92 -13.45 -6.50 3.84
CA TRP A 92 -13.13 -7.79 3.23
C TRP A 92 -13.72 -8.94 4.06
N ASP A 93 -14.60 -9.69 3.43
CA ASP A 93 -15.22 -10.90 3.98
C ASP A 93 -14.58 -12.14 3.33
N GLU A 94 -13.75 -12.86 4.08
CA GLU A 94 -13.04 -14.06 3.59
C GLU A 94 -13.98 -15.22 3.23
N GLU A 95 -15.21 -15.23 3.76
CA GLU A 95 -16.23 -16.26 3.40
C GLU A 95 -16.88 -15.92 2.04
N LYS A 96 -16.90 -14.65 1.67
CA LYS A 96 -17.62 -14.12 0.52
C LYS A 96 -16.71 -13.88 -0.69
N TYR A 97 -15.46 -13.52 -0.43
CA TYR A 97 -14.50 -13.14 -1.47
C TYR A 97 -13.27 -14.04 -1.42
N MET A 98 -12.85 -14.50 -2.58
CA MET A 98 -11.67 -15.33 -2.72
C MET A 98 -10.71 -14.67 -3.71
N VAL A 99 -9.43 -14.59 -3.33
CA VAL A 99 -8.39 -14.13 -4.24
C VAL A 99 -7.94 -15.30 -5.11
N HIS A 100 -8.08 -15.14 -6.40
CA HIS A 100 -7.63 -16.13 -7.38
C HIS A 100 -6.29 -15.74 -7.97
N THR A 101 -5.38 -16.72 -8.07
CA THR A 101 -4.15 -16.56 -8.83
C THR A 101 -4.49 -16.49 -10.32
N ILE A 102 -4.08 -15.41 -10.98
CA ILE A 102 -4.29 -15.23 -12.41
C ILE A 102 -3.15 -15.91 -13.18
N ASP A 103 -3.47 -16.75 -14.17
CA ASP A 103 -2.48 -17.29 -15.07
C ASP A 103 -1.92 -16.17 -15.96
N ARG A 104 -0.60 -15.96 -15.89
CA ARG A 104 0.11 -14.95 -16.68
C ARG A 104 0.18 -15.30 -18.18
N ALA A 105 -0.09 -16.54 -18.53
CA ALA A 105 -0.12 -16.97 -19.93
C ALA A 105 -1.37 -16.45 -20.68
N ASP A 106 -2.39 -15.98 -19.99
CA ASP A 106 -3.54 -15.33 -20.61
C ASP A 106 -3.15 -13.92 -21.07
N GLU A 107 -3.28 -13.66 -22.38
CA GLU A 107 -2.95 -12.37 -23.01
C GLU A 107 -3.70 -11.20 -22.36
N LYS A 108 -4.98 -11.38 -21.99
CA LYS A 108 -5.78 -10.36 -21.31
C LYS A 108 -5.21 -10.00 -19.92
N ASN A 109 -4.71 -10.99 -19.20
CA ASN A 109 -4.11 -10.79 -17.88
C ASN A 109 -2.73 -10.11 -17.98
N SER A 110 -1.98 -10.41 -19.05
CA SER A 110 -0.70 -9.75 -19.36
C SER A 110 -0.88 -8.25 -19.62
N ILE A 111 -1.91 -7.88 -20.39
CA ILE A 111 -2.23 -6.47 -20.66
C ILE A 111 -2.62 -5.74 -19.36
N LYS A 112 -3.53 -6.30 -18.57
CA LYS A 112 -3.99 -5.69 -17.29
C LYS A 112 -2.89 -5.58 -16.24
N GLY A 113 -1.87 -6.44 -16.27
CA GLY A 113 -0.71 -6.37 -15.40
C GLY A 113 0.37 -5.38 -15.85
N GLY A 114 0.21 -4.74 -17.00
CA GLY A 114 1.16 -3.78 -17.54
C GLY A 114 0.98 -2.37 -16.99
N SER A 115 2.08 -1.64 -16.82
CA SER A 115 2.04 -0.23 -16.39
C SER A 115 1.27 0.67 -17.35
N GLY A 116 1.32 0.39 -18.67
CA GLY A 116 0.56 1.12 -19.67
C GLY A 116 -0.95 1.09 -19.38
N TRP A 117 -1.49 -0.11 -19.14
CA TRP A 117 -2.91 -0.26 -18.80
C TRP A 117 -3.30 0.49 -17.52
N PHE A 118 -2.40 0.53 -16.52
CA PHE A 118 -2.63 1.30 -15.29
C PHE A 118 -2.79 2.80 -15.59
N PHE A 119 -1.91 3.38 -16.38
CA PHE A 119 -2.01 4.80 -16.77
C PHE A 119 -3.23 5.09 -17.65
N ASP A 120 -3.59 4.17 -18.54
CA ASP A 120 -4.80 4.29 -19.35
C ASP A 120 -6.05 4.25 -18.48
N LEU A 121 -6.09 3.37 -17.48
CA LEU A 121 -7.18 3.29 -16.50
C LEU A 121 -7.25 4.57 -15.65
N GLU A 122 -6.12 5.08 -15.18
CA GLU A 122 -6.08 6.34 -14.42
C GLU A 122 -6.64 7.51 -15.24
N ASN A 123 -6.23 7.63 -16.51
CA ASN A 123 -6.74 8.65 -17.41
C ASN A 123 -8.23 8.47 -17.68
N PHE A 124 -8.68 7.23 -17.90
CA PHE A 124 -10.09 6.92 -18.09
C PHE A 124 -10.92 7.34 -16.86
N CYS A 125 -10.51 6.94 -15.64
CA CYS A 125 -11.22 7.31 -14.42
C CYS A 125 -11.30 8.84 -14.26
N ARG A 126 -10.21 9.55 -14.52
CA ARG A 126 -10.18 11.02 -14.44
C ARG A 126 -11.15 11.68 -15.41
N THR A 127 -11.20 11.21 -16.66
CA THR A 127 -12.09 11.73 -17.69
C THR A 127 -13.54 11.38 -17.36
N TYR A 128 -13.79 10.13 -17.00
CA TYR A 128 -15.13 9.64 -16.65
C TYR A 128 -15.71 10.40 -15.45
N GLU A 129 -14.96 10.58 -14.37
CA GLU A 129 -15.40 11.36 -13.22
C GLU A 129 -15.77 12.81 -13.61
N ALA A 130 -14.92 13.43 -14.43
CA ALA A 130 -15.17 14.82 -14.89
C ALA A 130 -16.45 14.94 -15.74
N GLU A 131 -16.79 13.91 -16.53
CA GLU A 131 -17.96 13.88 -17.39
C GLU A 131 -19.25 13.47 -16.65
N GLN A 132 -19.13 12.57 -15.65
CA GLN A 132 -20.30 12.02 -14.96
C GLN A 132 -20.79 12.88 -13.79
N ILE A 133 -19.97 13.78 -13.26
CA ILE A 133 -20.42 14.68 -12.19
C ILE A 133 -21.29 15.78 -12.77
N PRO A 134 -22.60 15.82 -12.42
CA PRO A 134 -23.48 16.86 -12.92
C PRO A 134 -22.99 18.25 -12.49
N ARG A 135 -22.86 19.17 -13.45
CA ARG A 135 -22.49 20.57 -13.19
C ARG A 135 -23.73 21.44 -12.93
N GLU A 136 -24.89 20.80 -12.75
CA GLU A 136 -26.16 21.46 -12.47
C GLU A 136 -26.40 21.60 -10.97
N PRO A 137 -27.18 22.59 -10.53
CA PRO A 137 -27.53 22.74 -9.12
C PRO A 137 -28.27 21.52 -8.58
N LEU A 138 -27.81 20.96 -7.49
CA LEU A 138 -28.46 19.84 -6.82
C LEU A 138 -29.67 20.36 -5.99
N ARG A 139 -30.86 19.85 -6.26
CA ARG A 139 -32.10 20.20 -5.57
C ARG A 139 -32.79 18.96 -5.00
N LEU A 140 -33.43 19.13 -3.87
CA LEU A 140 -34.29 18.09 -3.28
C LEU A 140 -35.53 17.89 -4.11
N GLU A 141 -35.75 16.68 -4.62
CA GLU A 141 -36.89 16.38 -5.54
C GLU A 141 -38.26 16.78 -4.96
N LYS A 142 -38.50 16.50 -3.67
CA LYS A 142 -39.80 16.73 -3.03
C LYS A 142 -40.13 18.21 -2.82
N THR A 143 -39.15 19.05 -2.58
CA THR A 143 -39.40 20.46 -2.17
C THR A 143 -38.79 21.47 -3.12
N GLY A 144 -37.98 21.06 -4.08
CA GLY A 144 -37.20 21.93 -4.95
C GLY A 144 -36.09 22.73 -4.23
N THR A 145 -35.87 22.46 -2.94
CA THR A 145 -34.87 23.18 -2.13
C THR A 145 -33.47 22.98 -2.69
N LEU A 146 -32.74 24.06 -2.90
CA LEU A 146 -31.36 24.04 -3.37
C LEU A 146 -30.47 23.43 -2.27
N LEU A 147 -29.75 22.35 -2.58
CA LEU A 147 -28.79 21.70 -1.71
C LEU A 147 -27.37 22.16 -2.01
N LEU A 148 -26.98 22.15 -3.28
CA LEU A 148 -25.69 22.63 -3.76
C LEU A 148 -25.89 23.48 -5.02
N ASN A 149 -25.21 24.60 -5.12
CA ASN A 149 -25.21 25.38 -6.35
C ASN A 149 -24.15 24.87 -7.34
N ALA A 150 -24.30 25.21 -8.61
CA ALA A 150 -23.41 24.78 -9.68
C ALA A 150 -21.97 25.25 -9.46
N GLU A 151 -21.80 26.47 -8.96
CA GLU A 151 -20.47 27.07 -8.69
C GLU A 151 -19.72 26.31 -7.59
N TYR A 152 -20.40 25.90 -6.52
CA TYR A 152 -19.82 25.10 -5.47
C TYR A 152 -19.36 23.72 -5.99
N ILE A 153 -20.20 23.06 -6.78
CA ILE A 153 -19.88 21.77 -7.39
C ILE A 153 -18.65 21.91 -8.30
N ASP A 154 -18.60 22.96 -9.11
CA ASP A 154 -17.49 23.20 -10.04
C ASP A 154 -16.17 23.48 -9.31
N ASN A 155 -16.20 24.30 -8.27
CA ASN A 155 -15.04 24.59 -7.45
C ASN A 155 -14.53 23.33 -6.73
N TYR A 156 -15.43 22.57 -6.12
CA TYR A 156 -15.07 21.30 -5.46
C TYR A 156 -14.42 20.31 -6.43
N CYS A 157 -14.99 20.14 -7.62
CA CYS A 157 -14.41 19.25 -8.63
C CYS A 157 -13.03 19.71 -9.13
N ARG A 158 -12.81 21.02 -9.24
CA ARG A 158 -11.49 21.57 -9.61
C ARG A 158 -10.45 21.30 -8.50
N GLU A 159 -10.79 21.54 -7.25
CA GLU A 159 -9.90 21.27 -6.12
C GLU A 159 -9.56 19.79 -6.02
N GLN A 160 -10.53 18.90 -6.18
CA GLN A 160 -10.33 17.45 -6.15
C GLN A 160 -9.55 16.93 -7.38
N SER A 161 -9.64 17.60 -8.53
CA SER A 161 -8.88 17.21 -9.73
C SER A 161 -7.37 17.39 -9.58
N THR A 162 -6.94 18.24 -8.64
CA THR A 162 -5.53 18.47 -8.32
C THR A 162 -4.98 17.48 -7.30
N LEU A 163 -5.85 16.73 -6.60
CA LEU A 163 -5.43 15.69 -5.68
C LEU A 163 -4.94 14.45 -6.44
N SER A 164 -3.83 13.89 -6.02
CA SER A 164 -3.38 12.58 -6.49
C SER A 164 -4.41 11.51 -6.13
N MET A 165 -4.36 10.35 -6.80
CA MET A 165 -5.23 9.21 -6.47
C MET A 165 -5.15 8.84 -4.97
N GLU A 166 -4.00 9.06 -4.32
CA GLU A 166 -3.82 8.88 -2.87
C GLU A 166 -4.69 9.82 -2.02
N GLY A 167 -4.88 11.06 -2.47
CA GLY A 167 -5.72 12.04 -1.76
C GLY A 167 -7.23 11.87 -1.96
N LYS A 168 -7.65 11.04 -2.94
CA LYS A 168 -9.06 10.74 -3.20
C LYS A 168 -9.59 9.50 -2.48
N MET A 169 -8.69 8.70 -1.91
CA MET A 169 -9.02 7.48 -1.17
C MET A 169 -9.01 7.65 0.36
N CYS A 170 -8.85 8.86 0.85
CA CYS A 170 -8.94 9.20 2.28
C CYS A 170 -10.29 9.81 2.64
#